data_86732cbe4c914062137345572f52bc22
#
_entry.id   86732cbe4c914062137345572f52bc22
#
_cell.length_a   1.000
_cell.length_b   1.000
_cell.length_c   1.000
_cell.angle_alpha   90.00
_cell.angle_beta   90.00
_cell.angle_gamma   90.00
#
_symmetry.space_group_name_H-M   'P 1'
#
loop_
_entity.id
_entity.type
_entity.pdbx_description
1 polymer ?
#
loop_
_entity_poly.entity_id
_entity_poly.type
_entity_poly.pdbx_seq_one_letter_code
_entity_poly.pdbx_strand_id
1 'polypeptide(L)'
;MRRFEFVAGTSNKFWEISQSDTEVTVRFGRIGSEGQTQTKDYGSWEGAAERVRKLVAEKLKEGYMEVAGSGPRPETEPGFRTPPVLPRYEVPLLPADGPLKLGGVSLPRGRRLSGSTEFAPMGVTPIDEPVIWATDDLVEDAGRMLHLLRQPASARNLVPVLLAGMEHEPNRPWDSHEFCPTDPRRAVLVDVGAELASAWGGNFETDDEFDSERLDSVRPFGKTFPGLARPASLDHIIDDSDVLSQIRGRRIGLIAAARPAEVLAATGWVGAVNVYDDPALLSAVLRSWEVRWNAYLVEVGFDTLTLTVGNPPRDDKTSLAVAAEHCAFCSDNIWQGSGNIAAYARELAGSRTWQFWFD
;
A
#
# COMPACT_ATOMS: atom_id res chain seq x y z
N MET A 1 -29.18 18.51 -10.16
CA MET A 1 -28.03 17.62 -9.93
C MET A 1 -28.00 17.26 -8.45
N ARG A 2 -27.90 15.97 -8.11
CA ARG A 2 -27.77 15.48 -6.74
C ARG A 2 -26.33 15.07 -6.53
N ARG A 3 -25.78 15.37 -5.36
CA ARG A 3 -24.40 15.03 -5.00
C ARG A 3 -24.38 14.16 -3.78
N PHE A 4 -23.54 13.14 -3.83
CA PHE A 4 -23.31 12.18 -2.76
C PHE A 4 -21.81 12.12 -2.48
N GLU A 5 -21.44 12.00 -1.23
CA GLU A 5 -20.06 11.90 -0.82
C GLU A 5 -19.88 10.65 0.05
N PHE A 6 -18.79 9.96 -0.21
CA PHE A 6 -18.33 8.84 0.59
C PHE A 6 -17.01 9.22 1.25
N VAL A 7 -17.01 9.29 2.56
CA VAL A 7 -15.84 9.61 3.36
C VAL A 7 -15.65 8.51 4.39
N ALA A 8 -14.70 7.59 4.14
CA ALA A 8 -14.36 6.51 5.06
C ALA A 8 -12.86 6.24 4.98
N GLY A 9 -12.16 6.37 6.10
CA GLY A 9 -10.71 6.25 6.15
C GLY A 9 -10.04 7.28 5.23
N THR A 10 -9.24 6.81 4.28
CA THR A 10 -8.56 7.64 3.27
C THR A 10 -9.41 7.85 2.01
N SER A 11 -10.54 7.16 1.90
CA SER A 11 -11.42 7.25 0.74
C SER A 11 -12.32 8.49 0.84
N ASN A 12 -12.06 9.49 0.00
CA ASN A 12 -12.82 10.73 -0.12
C ASN A 12 -13.36 10.82 -1.56
N LYS A 13 -14.51 10.19 -1.80
CA LYS A 13 -15.10 10.11 -3.15
C LYS A 13 -16.37 10.95 -3.21
N PHE A 14 -16.61 11.58 -4.36
CA PHE A 14 -17.90 12.16 -4.68
C PHE A 14 -18.53 11.42 -5.85
N TRP A 15 -19.83 11.42 -5.86
CA TRP A 15 -20.66 10.93 -6.96
C TRP A 15 -21.84 11.85 -7.14
N GLU A 16 -22.02 12.35 -8.35
CA GLU A 16 -23.09 13.25 -8.71
C GLU A 16 -23.94 12.63 -9.81
N ILE A 17 -25.24 12.87 -9.76
CA ILE A 17 -26.18 12.40 -10.77
C ILE A 17 -27.16 13.51 -11.14
N SER A 18 -27.43 13.64 -12.43
CA SER A 18 -28.49 14.47 -12.96
C SER A 18 -29.21 13.75 -14.07
N GLN A 19 -30.49 14.05 -14.21
CA GLN A 19 -31.30 13.66 -15.36
C GLN A 19 -31.66 14.91 -16.18
N SER A 20 -31.53 14.79 -17.47
CA SER A 20 -31.99 15.77 -18.43
C SER A 20 -32.74 15.02 -19.53
N ASP A 21 -34.07 15.17 -19.57
CA ASP A 21 -34.96 14.44 -20.48
C ASP A 21 -34.75 12.92 -20.40
N THR A 22 -34.30 12.25 -21.43
CA THR A 22 -34.02 10.81 -21.49
C THR A 22 -32.60 10.45 -21.08
N GLU A 23 -31.74 11.44 -20.85
CA GLU A 23 -30.33 11.25 -20.52
C GLU A 23 -30.08 11.29 -19.01
N VAL A 24 -29.23 10.39 -18.55
CA VAL A 24 -28.68 10.40 -17.21
C VAL A 24 -27.20 10.70 -17.30
N THR A 25 -26.76 11.75 -16.61
CA THR A 25 -25.36 12.11 -16.48
C THR A 25 -24.89 11.81 -15.07
N VAL A 26 -23.80 11.06 -14.97
CA VAL A 26 -23.10 10.75 -13.73
C VAL A 26 -21.72 11.37 -13.77
N ARG A 27 -21.31 12.05 -12.70
CA ARG A 27 -19.95 12.54 -12.49
C ARG A 27 -19.42 11.99 -11.19
N PHE A 28 -18.24 11.42 -11.20
CA PHE A 28 -17.66 10.80 -10.03
C PHE A 28 -16.15 10.99 -10.01
N GLY A 29 -15.58 10.92 -8.81
CA GLY A 29 -14.16 11.11 -8.60
C GLY A 29 -13.83 11.33 -7.13
N ARG A 30 -12.61 11.79 -6.88
CA ARG A 30 -12.19 12.18 -5.55
C ARG A 30 -12.73 13.56 -5.21
N ILE A 31 -13.13 13.77 -3.94
CA ILE A 31 -13.59 15.09 -3.47
C ILE A 31 -12.46 16.11 -3.68
N GLY A 32 -12.77 17.19 -4.42
CA GLY A 32 -11.79 18.22 -4.78
C GLY A 32 -11.19 18.09 -6.18
N SER A 33 -11.42 16.97 -6.91
CA SER A 33 -11.01 16.80 -8.31
C SER A 33 -12.15 17.18 -9.27
N GLU A 34 -11.82 17.35 -10.56
CA GLU A 34 -12.84 17.54 -11.60
C GLU A 34 -13.70 16.29 -11.82
N GLY A 35 -13.15 15.10 -11.53
CA GLY A 35 -13.81 13.81 -11.72
C GLY A 35 -14.00 13.43 -13.19
N GLN A 36 -14.62 12.26 -13.38
CA GLN A 36 -15.01 11.73 -14.71
C GLN A 36 -16.51 11.89 -14.90
N THR A 37 -16.93 12.23 -16.11
CA THR A 37 -18.33 12.39 -16.47
C THR A 37 -18.73 11.34 -17.50
N GLN A 38 -19.87 10.69 -17.28
CA GLN A 38 -20.48 9.74 -18.20
C GLN A 38 -21.93 10.12 -18.39
N THR A 39 -22.39 10.15 -19.64
CA THR A 39 -23.78 10.41 -20.02
C THR A 39 -24.33 9.24 -20.83
N LYS A 40 -25.52 8.79 -20.49
CA LYS A 40 -26.22 7.71 -21.21
C LYS A 40 -27.69 8.03 -21.40
N ASP A 41 -28.17 7.79 -22.62
CA ASP A 41 -29.58 7.91 -22.99
C ASP A 41 -30.33 6.62 -22.69
N TYR A 42 -31.49 6.71 -22.05
CA TYR A 42 -32.37 5.59 -21.67
C TYR A 42 -33.69 5.56 -22.48
N GLY A 43 -33.79 6.35 -23.55
CA GLY A 43 -34.87 6.31 -24.53
C GLY A 43 -36.22 6.84 -24.06
N SER A 44 -36.41 7.06 -22.76
CA SER A 44 -37.60 7.67 -22.17
C SER A 44 -37.29 8.36 -20.85
N TRP A 45 -38.09 9.36 -20.49
CA TRP A 45 -37.96 10.06 -19.21
C TRP A 45 -38.18 9.11 -18.04
N GLU A 46 -39.15 8.21 -18.14
CA GLU A 46 -39.46 7.20 -17.10
C GLU A 46 -38.31 6.22 -16.92
N GLY A 47 -37.70 5.75 -18.02
CA GLY A 47 -36.52 4.87 -18.00
C GLY A 47 -35.30 5.52 -17.33
N ALA A 48 -35.05 6.79 -17.68
CA ALA A 48 -34.01 7.59 -17.05
C ALA A 48 -34.29 7.82 -15.56
N ALA A 49 -35.53 8.15 -15.18
CA ALA A 49 -35.91 8.36 -13.78
C ALA A 49 -35.83 7.07 -12.94
N GLU A 50 -36.19 5.92 -13.52
CA GLU A 50 -36.02 4.62 -12.84
C GLU A 50 -34.54 4.30 -12.62
N ARG A 51 -33.69 4.55 -13.63
CA ARG A 51 -32.26 4.34 -13.50
C ARG A 51 -31.63 5.24 -12.46
N VAL A 52 -31.98 6.53 -12.41
CA VAL A 52 -31.54 7.45 -11.37
C VAL A 52 -31.89 6.91 -9.97
N ARG A 53 -33.12 6.43 -9.77
CA ARG A 53 -33.55 5.86 -8.47
C ARG A 53 -32.72 4.65 -8.08
N LYS A 54 -32.44 3.74 -9.04
CA LYS A 54 -31.61 2.55 -8.79
C LYS A 54 -30.19 2.92 -8.42
N LEU A 55 -29.53 3.78 -9.20
CA LEU A 55 -28.16 4.21 -8.95
C LEU A 55 -28.01 4.94 -7.61
N VAL A 56 -28.98 5.78 -7.26
CA VAL A 56 -29.00 6.45 -5.94
C VAL A 56 -29.14 5.45 -4.81
N ALA A 57 -30.04 4.47 -4.93
CA ALA A 57 -30.23 3.45 -3.92
C ALA A 57 -28.98 2.56 -3.76
N GLU A 58 -28.29 2.26 -4.84
CA GLU A 58 -27.01 1.55 -4.86
C GLU A 58 -25.95 2.36 -4.08
N LYS A 59 -25.75 3.64 -4.42
CA LYS A 59 -24.77 4.51 -3.76
C LYS A 59 -25.06 4.71 -2.26
N LEU A 60 -26.31 4.83 -1.85
CA LEU A 60 -26.67 4.90 -0.44
C LEU A 60 -26.35 3.59 0.32
N LYS A 61 -26.53 2.42 -0.33
CA LYS A 61 -26.11 1.12 0.25
C LYS A 61 -24.60 0.98 0.35
N GLU A 62 -23.85 1.58 -0.58
CA GLU A 62 -22.39 1.65 -0.57
C GLU A 62 -21.86 2.62 0.52
N GLY A 63 -22.73 3.29 1.28
CA GLY A 63 -22.35 4.20 2.35
C GLY A 63 -22.12 5.65 1.90
N TYR A 64 -22.45 6.01 0.65
CA TYR A 64 -22.50 7.40 0.25
C TYR A 64 -23.63 8.14 0.95
N MET A 65 -23.37 9.37 1.39
CA MET A 65 -24.36 10.26 1.98
C MET A 65 -24.69 11.39 1.02
N GLU A 66 -25.99 11.68 0.83
CA GLU A 66 -26.41 12.81 0.03
C GLU A 66 -26.03 14.12 0.72
N VAL A 67 -25.32 15.00 0.02
CA VAL A 67 -24.98 16.34 0.51
C VAL A 67 -25.81 17.36 -0.22
N ALA A 68 -26.50 18.22 0.53
CA ALA A 68 -27.32 19.28 -0.04
C ALA A 68 -26.43 20.22 -0.89
N GLY A 69 -26.92 20.63 -2.06
CA GLY A 69 -26.19 21.39 -3.05
C GLY A 69 -25.56 22.67 -2.51
N SER A 70 -24.38 22.95 -3.01
CA SER A 70 -23.45 24.07 -2.84
C SER A 70 -23.99 25.33 -2.10
N GLY A 71 -24.00 25.25 -0.78
CA GLY A 71 -23.99 26.39 0.12
C GLY A 71 -22.77 26.32 1.03
N PRO A 72 -22.31 27.40 1.67
CA PRO A 72 -21.20 27.35 2.60
C PRO A 72 -21.49 26.37 3.73
N ARG A 73 -20.52 25.50 4.01
CA ARG A 73 -20.55 24.45 5.00
C ARG A 73 -20.92 25.01 6.37
N PRO A 74 -21.93 24.47 7.11
CA PRO A 74 -22.07 24.80 8.52
C PRO A 74 -20.88 24.26 9.29
N GLU A 75 -20.20 25.10 10.04
CA GLU A 75 -19.25 24.69 11.06
C GLU A 75 -20.00 23.95 12.17
N THR A 76 -19.35 22.86 12.66
CA THR A 76 -19.68 22.10 13.87
C THR A 76 -20.76 21.01 13.76
N GLU A 77 -20.27 19.77 13.48
CA GLU A 77 -20.77 18.58 14.15
C GLU A 77 -19.69 18.02 15.09
N PRO A 78 -20.02 17.61 16.33
CA PRO A 78 -19.04 17.11 17.29
C PRO A 78 -18.68 15.65 16.96
N GLY A 79 -17.50 15.45 16.39
CA GLY A 79 -16.96 14.11 16.11
C GLY A 79 -15.89 14.02 15.03
N PHE A 80 -15.80 14.98 14.14
CA PHE A 80 -14.72 15.05 13.16
C PHE A 80 -13.44 15.55 13.84
N ARG A 81 -12.60 14.61 14.28
CA ARG A 81 -11.21 14.98 14.57
C ARG A 81 -10.55 15.27 13.23
N THR A 82 -10.29 16.54 12.97
CA THR A 82 -9.33 16.94 11.91
C THR A 82 -8.09 16.06 12.09
N PRO A 83 -7.61 15.38 11.06
CA PRO A 83 -6.37 14.62 11.16
C PRO A 83 -5.32 15.54 11.79
N PRO A 84 -4.51 15.06 12.75
CA PRO A 84 -3.50 15.89 13.37
C PRO A 84 -2.61 16.46 12.28
N VAL A 85 -2.47 17.79 12.24
CA VAL A 85 -1.50 18.44 11.36
C VAL A 85 -0.13 18.02 11.86
N LEU A 86 0.50 17.10 11.15
CA LEU A 86 1.86 16.69 11.47
C LEU A 86 2.79 17.90 11.26
N PRO A 87 3.71 18.18 12.20
CA PRO A 87 4.74 19.18 11.98
C PRO A 87 5.56 18.80 10.75
N ARG A 88 6.17 19.79 10.08
CA ARG A 88 7.01 19.52 8.89
C ARG A 88 7.95 18.33 9.18
N TYR A 89 8.01 17.39 8.24
CA TYR A 89 8.93 16.26 8.35
C TYR A 89 10.35 16.75 8.07
N GLU A 90 11.24 16.49 9.02
CA GLU A 90 12.68 16.76 8.85
C GLU A 90 13.32 15.48 8.31
N VAL A 91 13.78 15.54 7.06
CA VAL A 91 14.42 14.39 6.40
C VAL A 91 15.75 14.09 7.08
N PRO A 92 15.98 12.86 7.59
CA PRO A 92 17.26 12.45 8.11
C PRO A 92 18.41 12.65 7.11
N LEU A 93 19.57 13.05 7.60
CA LEU A 93 20.72 13.33 6.75
C LEU A 93 21.26 12.06 6.08
N LEU A 94 21.19 12.02 4.77
CA LEU A 94 21.77 10.96 3.97
C LEU A 94 23.32 11.08 3.89
N PRO A 95 24.03 9.96 3.68
CA PRO A 95 25.45 9.99 3.34
C PRO A 95 25.75 10.83 2.11
N ALA A 96 26.95 11.38 2.04
CA ALA A 96 27.46 12.01 0.81
C ALA A 96 27.67 10.97 -0.30
N ASP A 97 27.65 11.44 -1.55
CA ASP A 97 27.94 10.61 -2.71
C ASP A 97 29.39 10.11 -2.65
N GLY A 98 29.60 8.84 -2.96
CA GLY A 98 30.89 8.19 -2.91
C GLY A 98 30.90 6.89 -2.13
N PRO A 99 32.07 6.28 -1.85
CA PRO A 99 32.17 5.09 -1.02
C PRO A 99 31.79 5.43 0.43
N LEU A 100 31.07 4.52 1.10
CA LEU A 100 30.54 4.73 2.44
C LEU A 100 31.12 3.75 3.44
N LYS A 101 31.49 4.24 4.63
CA LYS A 101 31.81 3.42 5.79
C LYS A 101 30.84 3.74 6.91
N LEU A 102 30.08 2.74 7.36
CA LEU A 102 29.04 2.87 8.38
C LEU A 102 29.09 1.68 9.35
N GLY A 103 29.31 1.93 10.65
CA GLY A 103 29.34 0.89 11.67
C GLY A 103 30.36 -0.23 11.42
N GLY A 104 31.51 0.09 10.79
CA GLY A 104 32.51 -0.91 10.42
C GLY A 104 32.25 -1.63 9.09
N VAL A 105 31.06 -1.46 8.50
CA VAL A 105 30.73 -1.95 7.15
C VAL A 105 31.20 -0.97 6.11
N SER A 106 31.90 -1.48 5.09
CA SER A 106 32.34 -0.69 3.93
C SER A 106 31.46 -1.03 2.73
N LEU A 107 30.82 -0.02 2.17
CA LEU A 107 30.03 -0.12 0.96
C LEU A 107 30.79 0.50 -0.22
N PRO A 108 30.58 -0.01 -1.44
CA PRO A 108 31.12 0.61 -2.63
C PRO A 108 30.58 2.03 -2.82
N ARG A 109 30.97 2.66 -3.92
CA ARG A 109 30.44 3.97 -4.30
C ARG A 109 28.91 3.91 -4.42
N GLY A 110 28.27 4.97 -3.94
CA GLY A 110 26.84 5.18 -4.10
C GLY A 110 26.53 6.67 -4.19
N ARG A 111 25.26 6.97 -4.43
CA ARG A 111 24.75 8.33 -4.59
C ARG A 111 23.37 8.50 -4.01
N ARG A 112 23.00 9.74 -3.80
CA ARG A 112 21.64 10.13 -3.45
C ARG A 112 20.76 10.08 -4.69
N LEU A 113 19.54 9.55 -4.54
CA LEU A 113 18.55 9.46 -5.60
C LEU A 113 17.39 10.41 -5.28
N SER A 114 16.99 11.18 -6.27
CA SER A 114 15.82 12.05 -6.21
C SER A 114 14.68 11.42 -6.99
N GLY A 115 13.47 11.51 -6.45
CA GLY A 115 12.26 11.09 -7.15
C GLY A 115 11.73 12.17 -8.10
N SER A 116 10.61 11.89 -8.77
CA SER A 116 9.90 12.83 -9.63
C SER A 116 8.51 13.15 -9.07
N THR A 117 8.13 14.42 -9.06
CA THR A 117 6.80 14.86 -8.65
C THR A 117 5.68 14.37 -9.57
N GLU A 118 6.01 13.87 -10.75
CA GLU A 118 5.04 13.23 -11.66
C GLU A 118 4.39 11.99 -11.03
N PHE A 119 5.10 11.34 -10.09
CA PHE A 119 4.63 10.17 -9.37
C PHE A 119 4.03 10.52 -7.99
N ALA A 120 3.76 11.80 -7.72
CA ALA A 120 3.19 12.20 -6.43
C ALA A 120 1.79 11.62 -6.24
N PRO A 121 1.50 10.98 -5.10
CA PRO A 121 0.14 10.57 -4.78
C PRO A 121 -0.78 11.79 -4.71
N MET A 122 -2.00 11.63 -5.22
CA MET A 122 -2.95 12.75 -5.30
C MET A 122 -3.24 13.34 -3.90
N GLY A 123 -3.11 14.65 -3.78
CA GLY A 123 -3.38 15.37 -2.52
C GLY A 123 -2.30 15.20 -1.45
N VAL A 124 -1.17 14.60 -1.78
CA VAL A 124 -0.01 14.44 -0.89
C VAL A 124 1.06 15.44 -1.26
N THR A 125 1.61 16.12 -0.26
CA THR A 125 2.74 17.03 -0.47
C THR A 125 4.02 16.22 -0.64
N PRO A 126 4.72 16.34 -1.78
CA PRO A 126 6.02 15.72 -1.99
C PRO A 126 7.09 16.27 -1.06
N ILE A 127 8.14 15.50 -0.86
CA ILE A 127 9.39 15.92 -0.26
C ILE A 127 10.40 16.10 -1.39
N ASP A 128 10.94 17.32 -1.54
CA ASP A 128 11.90 17.63 -2.61
C ASP A 128 13.31 17.13 -2.33
N GLU A 129 13.64 16.93 -1.04
CA GLU A 129 14.95 16.43 -0.62
C GLU A 129 15.09 14.93 -0.95
N PRO A 130 16.29 14.49 -1.38
CA PRO A 130 16.56 13.07 -1.54
C PRO A 130 16.35 12.30 -0.23
N VAL A 131 15.66 11.18 -0.31
CA VAL A 131 15.40 10.28 0.84
C VAL A 131 16.11 8.93 0.70
N ILE A 132 16.79 8.69 -0.43
CA ILE A 132 17.50 7.46 -0.75
C ILE A 132 18.97 7.77 -1.01
N TRP A 133 19.88 7.06 -0.35
CA TRP A 133 21.23 6.85 -0.83
C TRP A 133 21.36 5.40 -1.27
N ALA A 134 21.89 5.12 -2.45
CA ALA A 134 21.98 3.77 -2.99
C ALA A 134 23.37 3.51 -3.57
N THR A 135 23.88 2.27 -3.45
CA THR A 135 25.10 1.84 -4.14
C THR A 135 24.91 1.94 -5.66
N ASP A 136 25.96 2.37 -6.38
CA ASP A 136 25.93 2.44 -7.86
C ASP A 136 25.88 1.04 -8.47
N ASP A 137 26.62 0.10 -7.89
CA ASP A 137 26.74 -1.28 -8.34
C ASP A 137 26.05 -2.28 -7.41
N LEU A 138 25.84 -3.49 -7.91
CA LEU A 138 25.36 -4.62 -7.12
C LEU A 138 26.42 -5.03 -6.09
N VAL A 139 25.96 -5.34 -4.89
CA VAL A 139 26.80 -5.86 -3.80
C VAL A 139 26.61 -7.37 -3.72
N GLU A 140 27.67 -8.13 -3.85
CA GLU A 140 27.60 -9.61 -3.91
C GLU A 140 26.95 -10.18 -2.65
N ASP A 141 27.44 -9.82 -1.48
CA ASP A 141 26.90 -10.29 -0.18
C ASP A 141 25.83 -9.34 0.38
N ALA A 142 24.92 -8.86 -0.47
CA ALA A 142 23.98 -7.77 -0.16
C ALA A 142 23.13 -8.05 1.10
N GLY A 143 22.56 -9.23 1.24
CA GLY A 143 21.76 -9.58 2.40
C GLY A 143 22.54 -9.62 3.70
N ARG A 144 23.79 -10.13 3.68
CA ARG A 144 24.69 -10.07 4.84
C ARG A 144 25.03 -8.62 5.20
N MET A 145 25.31 -7.80 4.20
CA MET A 145 25.60 -6.38 4.43
C MET A 145 24.38 -5.64 5.00
N LEU A 146 23.19 -5.93 4.48
CA LEU A 146 21.94 -5.41 5.05
C LEU A 146 21.82 -5.72 6.53
N HIS A 147 22.03 -6.97 6.94
CA HIS A 147 21.97 -7.38 8.35
C HIS A 147 22.94 -6.58 9.21
N LEU A 148 24.19 -6.44 8.77
CA LEU A 148 25.23 -5.70 9.51
C LEU A 148 24.96 -4.20 9.59
N LEU A 149 24.25 -3.63 8.58
CA LEU A 149 23.93 -2.22 8.52
C LEU A 149 22.75 -1.81 9.37
N ARG A 150 21.86 -2.71 9.76
CA ARG A 150 20.62 -2.38 10.48
C ARG A 150 20.84 -1.50 11.70
N GLN A 151 21.75 -1.90 12.58
CA GLN A 151 22.00 -1.16 13.80
C GLN A 151 22.70 0.19 13.58
N PRO A 152 23.84 0.28 12.82
CA PRO A 152 24.50 1.55 12.59
C PRO A 152 23.68 2.51 11.73
N ALA A 153 22.82 2.05 10.84
CA ALA A 153 21.91 2.90 10.06
C ALA A 153 20.78 3.45 10.94
N SER A 154 20.16 2.61 11.76
CA SER A 154 19.10 3.02 12.69
C SER A 154 19.56 4.13 13.65
N ALA A 155 20.81 4.11 14.10
CA ALA A 155 21.38 5.19 14.92
C ALA A 155 21.42 6.56 14.21
N ARG A 156 21.16 6.60 12.89
CA ARG A 156 21.08 7.79 12.07
C ARG A 156 19.69 8.03 11.49
N ASN A 157 18.67 7.33 11.96
CA ASN A 157 17.32 7.30 11.41
C ASN A 157 17.32 6.93 9.91
N LEU A 158 18.16 5.97 9.55
CA LEU A 158 18.22 5.39 8.21
C LEU A 158 17.83 3.91 8.27
N VAL A 159 17.13 3.46 7.27
CA VAL A 159 16.75 2.05 7.09
C VAL A 159 17.53 1.48 5.91
N PRO A 160 18.36 0.45 6.13
CA PRO A 160 18.97 -0.27 5.02
C PRO A 160 17.94 -1.20 4.38
N VAL A 161 17.90 -1.22 3.04
CA VAL A 161 17.01 -2.04 2.24
C VAL A 161 17.73 -2.49 0.97
N LEU A 162 17.36 -3.65 0.44
CA LEU A 162 17.84 -4.10 -0.85
C LEU A 162 16.95 -3.49 -1.94
N LEU A 163 17.58 -2.98 -2.97
CA LEU A 163 16.91 -2.39 -4.12
C LEU A 163 17.05 -3.31 -5.32
N ALA A 164 15.91 -3.79 -5.82
CA ALA A 164 15.83 -4.56 -7.05
C ALA A 164 15.18 -3.71 -8.16
N GLY A 165 15.45 -4.06 -9.41
CA GLY A 165 14.79 -3.49 -10.58
C GLY A 165 13.89 -4.52 -11.26
N MET A 166 13.35 -4.15 -12.42
CA MET A 166 12.68 -5.10 -13.31
C MET A 166 13.71 -6.07 -13.92
N GLU A 167 13.27 -7.26 -14.27
CA GLU A 167 14.14 -8.29 -14.88
C GLU A 167 14.88 -7.77 -16.13
N HIS A 168 14.17 -7.06 -17.00
CA HIS A 168 14.73 -6.54 -18.26
C HIS A 168 15.14 -5.07 -18.20
N GLU A 169 14.80 -4.36 -17.13
CA GLU A 169 15.13 -2.95 -16.89
C GLU A 169 15.63 -2.79 -15.45
N PRO A 170 16.85 -3.26 -15.14
CA PRO A 170 17.34 -3.35 -13.76
C PRO A 170 17.52 -2.00 -13.05
N ASN A 171 17.46 -0.90 -13.80
CA ASN A 171 17.57 0.45 -13.25
C ASN A 171 16.22 1.04 -12.80
N ARG A 172 15.09 0.45 -13.18
CA ARG A 172 13.76 0.87 -12.75
C ARG A 172 13.39 0.25 -11.39
N PRO A 173 12.71 0.99 -10.51
CA PRO A 173 12.26 2.39 -10.67
C PRO A 173 13.31 3.40 -10.20
N TRP A 174 14.45 2.98 -9.70
CA TRP A 174 15.36 3.79 -8.89
C TRP A 174 16.14 4.83 -9.71
N ASP A 175 16.79 4.43 -10.79
CA ASP A 175 17.58 5.35 -11.64
C ASP A 175 16.73 6.05 -12.71
N SER A 176 15.51 5.54 -12.95
CA SER A 176 14.51 6.22 -13.79
C SER A 176 13.69 7.26 -13.01
N HIS A 177 13.93 7.38 -11.69
CA HIS A 177 13.23 8.35 -10.82
C HIS A 177 11.72 8.13 -10.71
N GLU A 178 11.23 6.88 -10.88
CA GLU A 178 9.83 6.51 -10.84
C GLU A 178 9.36 6.28 -9.39
N PHE A 179 9.48 7.31 -8.58
CA PHE A 179 9.00 7.36 -7.20
C PHE A 179 8.89 8.83 -6.76
N CYS A 180 8.10 9.11 -5.72
CA CYS A 180 7.94 10.47 -5.21
C CYS A 180 7.98 10.49 -3.68
N PRO A 181 9.06 10.96 -3.04
CA PRO A 181 9.18 10.98 -1.59
C PRO A 181 8.04 11.70 -0.89
N THR A 182 7.53 11.10 0.19
CA THR A 182 6.45 11.66 1.01
C THR A 182 6.76 11.51 2.50
N ASP A 183 5.95 12.14 3.36
CA ASP A 183 6.10 12.02 4.82
C ASP A 183 5.73 10.60 5.30
N PRO A 184 6.69 9.77 5.74
CA PRO A 184 6.44 8.40 6.16
C PRO A 184 5.55 8.28 7.41
N ARG A 185 5.44 9.34 8.22
CA ARG A 185 4.60 9.37 9.43
C ARG A 185 3.12 9.30 9.11
N ARG A 186 2.71 9.55 7.86
CA ARG A 186 1.32 9.40 7.40
C ARG A 186 0.79 7.99 7.62
N ALA A 187 1.65 6.98 7.57
CA ALA A 187 1.30 5.59 7.83
C ALA A 187 0.71 5.35 9.24
N VAL A 188 1.03 6.18 10.24
CA VAL A 188 0.47 6.02 11.59
C VAL A 188 -0.98 6.50 11.73
N LEU A 189 -1.47 7.25 10.74
CA LEU A 189 -2.84 7.78 10.71
C LEU A 189 -3.84 6.81 10.07
N VAL A 190 -3.37 5.70 9.50
CA VAL A 190 -4.18 4.72 8.77
C VAL A 190 -4.75 3.69 9.73
N ASP A 191 -6.07 3.46 9.65
CA ASP A 191 -6.71 2.29 10.27
C ASP A 191 -6.52 1.07 9.36
N VAL A 192 -5.55 0.23 9.70
CA VAL A 192 -5.17 -0.94 8.90
C VAL A 192 -6.33 -1.94 8.75
N GLY A 193 -7.16 -2.09 9.81
CA GLY A 193 -8.29 -3.01 9.76
C GLY A 193 -9.35 -2.54 8.76
N ALA A 194 -9.67 -1.25 8.79
CA ALA A 194 -10.61 -0.64 7.85
C ALA A 194 -10.07 -0.64 6.42
N GLU A 195 -8.76 -0.37 6.24
CA GLU A 195 -8.12 -0.35 4.93
C GLU A 195 -8.13 -1.73 4.25
N LEU A 196 -7.70 -2.78 4.98
CA LEU A 196 -7.73 -4.14 4.45
C LEU A 196 -9.18 -4.64 4.23
N ALA A 197 -10.14 -4.22 5.04
CA ALA A 197 -11.55 -4.54 4.81
C ALA A 197 -12.09 -3.86 3.55
N SER A 198 -11.69 -2.62 3.29
CA SER A 198 -12.04 -1.89 2.06
C SER A 198 -11.43 -2.55 0.82
N ALA A 199 -10.13 -2.89 0.87
CA ALA A 199 -9.44 -3.57 -0.21
C ALA A 199 -10.04 -4.97 -0.47
N TRP A 200 -10.36 -5.73 0.58
CA TRP A 200 -11.06 -7.01 0.47
C TRP A 200 -12.41 -6.87 -0.22
N GLY A 201 -13.23 -5.87 0.20
CA GLY A 201 -14.53 -5.59 -0.40
C GLY A 201 -14.42 -5.23 -1.88
N GLY A 202 -13.47 -4.38 -2.24
CA GLY A 202 -13.21 -3.96 -3.61
C GLY A 202 -12.91 -5.12 -4.57
N ASN A 203 -12.36 -6.21 -4.07
CA ASN A 203 -12.13 -7.43 -4.84
C ASN A 203 -13.42 -8.12 -5.36
N PHE A 204 -14.60 -7.75 -4.83
CA PHE A 204 -15.90 -8.39 -5.11
C PHE A 204 -16.99 -7.39 -5.49
N GLU A 205 -16.62 -6.16 -5.85
CA GLU A 205 -17.57 -5.09 -6.22
C GLU A 205 -18.07 -5.19 -7.67
N THR A 206 -17.46 -6.03 -8.51
CA THR A 206 -17.90 -6.23 -9.89
C THR A 206 -18.92 -7.37 -9.93
N ASP A 207 -20.14 -7.12 -10.46
CA ASP A 207 -21.14 -8.13 -10.84
C ASP A 207 -20.67 -8.87 -12.12
N ASP A 208 -19.51 -9.49 -12.06
CA ASP A 208 -18.78 -10.03 -13.17
C ASP A 208 -18.85 -11.57 -13.11
N GLU A 209 -18.74 -12.22 -14.25
CA GLU A 209 -18.76 -13.69 -14.40
C GLU A 209 -17.69 -14.37 -13.53
N PHE A 210 -16.65 -13.65 -13.15
CA PHE A 210 -15.54 -14.10 -12.29
C PHE A 210 -15.82 -14.02 -10.78
N ASP A 211 -16.90 -13.38 -10.34
CA ASP A 211 -17.22 -13.23 -8.91
C ASP A 211 -17.35 -14.58 -8.20
N SER A 212 -17.88 -15.59 -8.87
CA SER A 212 -18.04 -16.93 -8.30
C SER A 212 -16.68 -17.64 -8.09
N GLU A 213 -15.75 -17.51 -9.02
CA GLU A 213 -14.40 -18.08 -8.90
C GLU A 213 -13.59 -17.36 -7.82
N ARG A 214 -13.68 -16.04 -7.78
CA ARG A 214 -13.04 -15.22 -6.73
C ARG A 214 -13.57 -15.59 -5.34
N LEU A 215 -14.89 -15.74 -5.17
CA LEU A 215 -15.51 -16.16 -3.91
C LEU A 215 -15.10 -17.58 -3.52
N ASP A 216 -15.00 -18.50 -4.48
CA ASP A 216 -14.52 -19.84 -4.21
C ASP A 216 -13.05 -19.86 -3.81
N SER A 217 -12.22 -19.01 -4.40
CA SER A 217 -10.80 -18.89 -4.10
C SER A 217 -10.50 -18.37 -2.70
N VAL A 218 -11.42 -17.62 -2.09
CA VAL A 218 -11.25 -17.03 -0.74
C VAL A 218 -11.99 -17.81 0.36
N ARG A 219 -12.56 -18.98 0.05
CA ARG A 219 -13.20 -19.81 1.10
C ARG A 219 -12.24 -20.12 2.26
N PRO A 220 -12.71 -20.05 3.52
CA PRO A 220 -14.12 -20.04 3.95
C PRO A 220 -14.71 -18.63 4.18
N PHE A 221 -14.04 -17.54 3.85
CA PHE A 221 -14.41 -16.21 4.31
C PHE A 221 -15.52 -15.50 3.50
N GLY A 222 -15.66 -15.70 2.21
CA GLY A 222 -16.66 -15.00 1.39
C GLY A 222 -16.38 -13.50 1.23
N LYS A 223 -17.43 -12.68 1.03
CA LYS A 223 -17.31 -11.22 0.74
C LYS A 223 -16.89 -10.36 1.95
N THR A 224 -16.90 -10.90 3.16
CA THR A 224 -16.58 -10.14 4.37
C THR A 224 -15.14 -10.42 4.82
N PHE A 225 -14.33 -9.37 4.99
CA PHE A 225 -12.98 -9.50 5.54
C PHE A 225 -13.02 -10.10 6.96
N PRO A 226 -12.24 -11.14 7.25
CA PRO A 226 -12.28 -11.82 8.54
C PRO A 226 -11.65 -11.04 9.69
N GLY A 227 -11.02 -9.89 9.39
CA GLY A 227 -10.28 -9.09 10.36
C GLY A 227 -8.80 -9.45 10.45
N LEU A 228 -8.08 -8.72 11.31
CA LEU A 228 -6.64 -8.91 11.46
C LEU A 228 -6.31 -10.19 12.22
N ALA A 229 -5.43 -11.00 11.67
CA ALA A 229 -4.90 -12.20 12.29
C ALA A 229 -4.10 -11.87 13.57
N ARG A 230 -4.15 -12.73 14.55
CA ARG A 230 -3.41 -12.57 15.81
C ARG A 230 -2.40 -13.69 15.97
N PRO A 231 -1.11 -13.38 16.24
CA PRO A 231 -0.13 -14.41 16.56
C PRO A 231 -0.49 -15.11 17.86
N ALA A 232 -0.22 -16.40 17.93
CA ALA A 232 -0.47 -17.19 19.14
C ALA A 232 0.44 -16.76 20.31
N SER A 233 1.70 -16.37 20.02
CA SER A 233 2.68 -15.89 20.97
C SER A 233 3.73 -15.04 20.25
N LEU A 234 4.40 -14.16 20.99
CA LEU A 234 5.57 -13.39 20.53
C LEU A 234 6.88 -13.87 21.19
N ASP A 235 6.86 -15.01 21.87
CA ASP A 235 7.96 -15.44 22.73
C ASP A 235 9.17 -16.03 21.97
N HIS A 236 8.98 -16.37 20.69
CA HIS A 236 10.03 -17.00 19.89
C HIS A 236 10.26 -16.25 18.56
N ILE A 237 10.96 -15.12 18.66
CA ILE A 237 11.42 -14.40 17.48
C ILE A 237 12.64 -15.10 16.92
N ILE A 238 12.56 -15.52 15.65
CA ILE A 238 13.67 -16.14 14.94
C ILE A 238 14.49 -15.04 14.26
N ASP A 239 15.79 -15.05 14.48
CA ASP A 239 16.74 -14.19 13.77
C ASP A 239 16.72 -14.51 12.26
N ASP A 240 16.78 -13.49 11.43
CA ASP A 240 16.64 -13.61 9.97
C ASP A 240 17.99 -13.61 9.21
N SER A 241 19.11 -13.66 9.92
CA SER A 241 20.45 -13.60 9.33
C SER A 241 20.72 -14.71 8.32
N ASP A 242 20.18 -15.91 8.57
CA ASP A 242 20.29 -17.06 7.67
C ASP A 242 19.48 -16.85 6.38
N VAL A 243 18.27 -16.28 6.46
CA VAL A 243 17.45 -15.91 5.31
C VAL A 243 18.18 -14.84 4.49
N LEU A 244 18.60 -13.77 5.15
CA LEU A 244 19.31 -12.67 4.50
C LEU A 244 20.62 -13.13 3.85
N SER A 245 21.34 -14.06 4.48
CA SER A 245 22.59 -14.57 3.91
C SER A 245 22.45 -15.27 2.56
N GLN A 246 21.22 -15.64 2.16
CA GLN A 246 20.94 -16.24 0.85
C GLN A 246 20.75 -15.16 -0.25
N ILE A 247 20.47 -13.91 0.12
CA ILE A 247 20.21 -12.85 -0.85
C ILE A 247 21.54 -12.26 -1.36
N ARG A 248 21.74 -12.35 -2.66
CA ARG A 248 22.97 -11.97 -3.34
C ARG A 248 22.70 -11.01 -4.49
N GLY A 249 23.73 -10.23 -4.86
CA GLY A 249 23.71 -9.44 -6.08
C GLY A 249 22.58 -8.40 -6.10
N ARG A 250 22.49 -7.57 -5.05
CA ARG A 250 21.50 -6.47 -4.97
C ARG A 250 22.20 -5.14 -4.69
N ARG A 251 21.61 -4.04 -5.13
CA ARG A 251 22.01 -2.73 -4.64
C ARG A 251 21.53 -2.56 -3.19
N ILE A 252 22.28 -1.82 -2.41
CA ILE A 252 21.93 -1.47 -1.03
C ILE A 252 21.48 -0.02 -1.01
N GLY A 253 20.24 0.20 -0.57
CA GLY A 253 19.68 1.50 -0.27
C GLY A 253 19.78 1.81 1.23
N LEU A 254 19.99 3.07 1.56
CA LEU A 254 19.79 3.64 2.89
C LEU A 254 18.68 4.67 2.78
N ILE A 255 17.55 4.39 3.38
CA ILE A 255 16.33 5.18 3.25
C ILE A 255 16.17 6.05 4.51
N ALA A 256 15.84 7.33 4.31
CA ALA A 256 15.51 8.27 5.38
C ALA A 256 14.14 7.93 5.99
N ALA A 257 14.13 6.98 6.92
CA ALA A 257 12.96 6.48 7.62
C ALA A 257 13.34 5.95 9.00
N ALA A 258 12.38 5.86 9.93
CA ALA A 258 12.66 5.39 11.28
C ALA A 258 12.58 3.85 11.39
N ARG A 259 11.91 3.17 10.46
CA ARG A 259 11.71 1.72 10.48
C ARG A 259 11.44 1.14 9.09
N PRO A 260 11.68 -0.17 8.87
CA PRO A 260 11.49 -0.82 7.58
C PRO A 260 10.10 -0.63 6.97
N ALA A 261 9.04 -0.70 7.76
CA ALA A 261 7.67 -0.50 7.29
C ALA A 261 7.41 0.88 6.69
N GLU A 262 8.19 1.89 7.03
CA GLU A 262 8.01 3.26 6.53
C GLU A 262 8.69 3.51 5.18
N VAL A 263 9.47 2.57 4.68
CA VAL A 263 10.26 2.71 3.44
C VAL A 263 9.37 3.06 2.25
N LEU A 264 8.22 2.40 2.08
CA LEU A 264 7.34 2.63 0.92
C LEU A 264 6.76 4.04 0.91
N ALA A 265 6.28 4.53 2.08
CA ALA A 265 5.79 5.90 2.21
C ALA A 265 6.94 6.92 2.07
N ALA A 266 8.10 6.67 2.69
CA ALA A 266 9.24 7.58 2.62
C ALA A 266 9.73 7.77 1.20
N THR A 267 9.86 6.68 0.44
CA THR A 267 10.28 6.73 -0.96
C THR A 267 9.16 7.18 -1.89
N GLY A 268 7.88 7.01 -1.49
CA GLY A 268 6.76 7.19 -2.39
C GLY A 268 6.76 6.16 -3.52
N TRP A 269 7.03 4.90 -3.15
CA TRP A 269 7.08 3.78 -4.09
C TRP A 269 5.76 3.59 -4.83
N VAL A 270 5.84 3.43 -6.14
CA VAL A 270 4.66 3.35 -7.02
C VAL A 270 4.39 1.95 -7.58
N GLY A 271 5.14 0.94 -7.15
CA GLY A 271 5.02 -0.41 -7.71
C GLY A 271 3.67 -1.11 -7.48
N ALA A 272 2.80 -0.55 -6.63
CA ALA A 272 1.43 -1.03 -6.42
C ALA A 272 0.39 0.02 -6.85
N VAL A 273 0.73 0.95 -7.74
CA VAL A 273 -0.13 2.08 -8.14
C VAL A 273 -1.47 1.63 -8.76
N ASN A 274 -1.51 0.43 -9.35
CA ASN A 274 -2.75 -0.17 -9.89
C ASN A 274 -3.76 -0.54 -8.80
N VAL A 275 -3.30 -0.73 -7.55
CA VAL A 275 -4.11 -1.17 -6.40
C VAL A 275 -4.22 -0.08 -5.33
N TYR A 276 -3.15 0.67 -5.11
CA TYR A 276 -3.05 1.67 -4.05
C TYR A 276 -2.62 3.04 -4.58
N ASP A 277 -3.45 4.04 -4.36
CA ASP A 277 -3.15 5.43 -4.73
C ASP A 277 -2.08 6.08 -3.84
N ASP A 278 -1.84 5.51 -2.64
CA ASP A 278 -0.98 6.12 -1.63
C ASP A 278 -0.12 5.07 -0.92
N PRO A 279 1.22 5.10 -1.09
CA PRO A 279 2.14 4.16 -0.44
C PRO A 279 2.14 4.22 1.10
N ALA A 280 1.55 5.25 1.72
CA ALA A 280 1.36 5.28 3.17
C ALA A 280 0.40 4.19 3.66
N LEU A 281 -0.57 3.76 2.83
CA LEU A 281 -1.47 2.64 3.12
C LEU A 281 -0.69 1.33 3.22
N LEU A 282 0.17 1.07 2.26
CA LEU A 282 1.07 -0.08 2.26
C LEU A 282 1.98 -0.07 3.49
N SER A 283 2.61 1.06 3.76
CA SER A 283 3.48 1.23 4.94
C SER A 283 2.74 0.97 6.26
N ALA A 284 1.47 1.34 6.37
CA ALA A 284 0.66 1.07 7.56
C ALA A 284 0.42 -0.43 7.77
N VAL A 285 0.12 -1.18 6.70
CA VAL A 285 -0.03 -2.64 6.75
C VAL A 285 1.28 -3.29 7.16
N LEU A 286 2.40 -2.92 6.53
CA LEU A 286 3.74 -3.42 6.89
C LEU A 286 4.06 -3.13 8.35
N ARG A 287 3.74 -1.93 8.85
CA ARG A 287 3.93 -1.57 10.27
C ARG A 287 3.11 -2.45 11.22
N SER A 288 1.88 -2.80 10.84
CA SER A 288 1.06 -3.76 11.57
C SER A 288 1.69 -5.15 11.59
N TRP A 289 2.27 -5.60 10.49
CA TRP A 289 2.97 -6.88 10.40
C TRP A 289 4.30 -6.88 11.14
N GLU A 290 5.05 -5.78 11.16
CA GLU A 290 6.24 -5.66 12.02
C GLU A 290 5.90 -5.95 13.49
N VAL A 291 4.80 -5.36 13.99
CA VAL A 291 4.40 -5.50 15.40
C VAL A 291 3.87 -6.89 15.72
N ARG A 292 3.10 -7.50 14.81
CA ARG A 292 2.43 -8.77 15.07
C ARG A 292 3.28 -10.00 14.71
N TRP A 293 4.07 -9.90 13.63
CA TRP A 293 4.75 -11.05 13.04
C TRP A 293 6.27 -10.91 13.03
N ASN A 294 6.81 -9.78 13.51
CA ASN A 294 8.22 -9.40 13.27
C ASN A 294 8.59 -9.52 11.79
N ALA A 295 7.67 -9.06 10.93
CA ALA A 295 7.82 -9.07 9.49
C ALA A 295 8.47 -7.75 9.05
N TYR A 296 9.71 -7.81 8.58
CA TYR A 296 10.50 -6.64 8.20
C TYR A 296 10.71 -6.59 6.71
N LEU A 297 10.39 -5.47 6.08
CA LEU A 297 10.70 -5.22 4.68
C LEU A 297 12.22 -5.22 4.48
N VAL A 298 12.71 -6.05 3.58
CA VAL A 298 14.14 -6.22 3.31
C VAL A 298 14.51 -5.96 1.86
N GLU A 299 13.57 -6.12 0.91
CA GLU A 299 13.82 -5.84 -0.49
C GLU A 299 12.60 -5.13 -1.11
N VAL A 300 12.87 -4.13 -1.95
CA VAL A 300 11.88 -3.40 -2.74
C VAL A 300 12.32 -3.43 -4.19
N GLY A 301 11.49 -4.02 -5.03
CA GLY A 301 11.67 -4.06 -6.48
C GLY A 301 10.85 -2.99 -7.20
N PHE A 302 10.68 -3.17 -8.50
CA PHE A 302 9.82 -2.32 -9.31
C PHE A 302 8.35 -2.48 -8.87
N ASP A 303 7.87 -3.71 -8.80
CA ASP A 303 6.52 -4.14 -8.49
C ASP A 303 6.49 -5.24 -7.40
N THR A 304 7.62 -5.49 -6.75
CA THR A 304 7.79 -6.59 -5.79
C THR A 304 8.27 -6.11 -4.43
N LEU A 305 7.81 -6.81 -3.39
CA LEU A 305 8.26 -6.61 -2.01
C LEU A 305 8.67 -7.95 -1.41
N THR A 306 9.76 -7.96 -0.64
CA THR A 306 10.17 -9.11 0.15
C THR A 306 10.33 -8.71 1.62
N LEU A 307 9.70 -9.50 2.50
CA LEU A 307 9.82 -9.35 3.95
C LEU A 307 10.45 -10.61 4.54
N THR A 308 11.31 -10.42 5.55
CA THR A 308 11.70 -11.51 6.46
C THR A 308 10.72 -11.56 7.63
N VAL A 309 10.40 -12.78 8.12
CA VAL A 309 9.38 -13.00 9.15
C VAL A 309 9.98 -13.74 10.33
N GLY A 310 10.10 -13.05 11.47
CA GLY A 310 10.67 -13.62 12.69
C GLY A 310 9.69 -14.47 13.50
N ASN A 311 8.38 -14.26 13.31
CA ASN A 311 7.33 -15.01 14.01
C ASN A 311 6.23 -15.45 13.01
N PRO A 312 6.53 -16.39 12.10
CA PRO A 312 5.55 -16.83 11.09
C PRO A 312 4.38 -17.60 11.73
N PRO A 313 3.18 -17.57 11.10
CA PRO A 313 2.06 -18.41 11.52
C PRO A 313 2.43 -19.88 11.39
N ARG A 314 1.96 -20.73 12.33
CA ARG A 314 2.36 -22.14 12.39
C ARG A 314 1.19 -23.12 12.37
N ASP A 315 0.00 -22.66 12.68
CA ASP A 315 -1.22 -23.44 12.64
C ASP A 315 -2.12 -23.01 11.48
N ASP A 316 -2.96 -23.93 11.01
CA ASP A 316 -3.80 -23.73 9.83
C ASP A 316 -4.74 -22.52 9.97
N LYS A 317 -5.32 -22.32 11.15
CA LYS A 317 -6.26 -21.22 11.41
C LYS A 317 -5.58 -19.86 11.31
N THR A 318 -4.41 -19.73 11.94
CA THR A 318 -3.63 -18.49 11.93
C THR A 318 -3.07 -18.24 10.53
N SER A 319 -2.55 -19.28 9.87
CA SER A 319 -2.04 -19.17 8.48
C SER A 319 -3.13 -18.73 7.51
N LEU A 320 -4.34 -19.27 7.65
CA LEU A 320 -5.48 -18.89 6.82
C LEU A 320 -5.91 -17.43 7.07
N ALA A 321 -5.89 -16.97 8.32
CA ALA A 321 -6.20 -15.58 8.64
C ALA A 321 -5.12 -14.60 8.10
N VAL A 322 -3.83 -14.97 8.16
CA VAL A 322 -2.75 -14.18 7.53
C VAL A 322 -2.90 -14.19 6.01
N ALA A 323 -3.25 -15.32 5.41
CA ALA A 323 -3.51 -15.41 3.98
C ALA A 323 -4.65 -14.48 3.53
N ALA A 324 -5.67 -14.26 4.37
CA ALA A 324 -6.73 -13.30 4.10
C ALA A 324 -6.22 -11.85 4.12
N GLU A 325 -5.34 -11.50 5.05
CA GLU A 325 -4.70 -10.18 5.06
C GLU A 325 -3.83 -9.97 3.80
N HIS A 326 -3.06 -11.00 3.41
CA HIS A 326 -2.24 -10.94 2.20
C HIS A 326 -3.08 -10.82 0.94
N CYS A 327 -4.22 -11.52 0.85
CA CYS A 327 -5.16 -11.39 -0.26
C CYS A 327 -5.77 -9.99 -0.34
N ALA A 328 -6.11 -9.38 0.81
CA ALA A 328 -6.59 -8.01 0.85
C ALA A 328 -5.48 -6.99 0.48
N PHE A 329 -4.23 -7.28 0.82
CA PHE A 329 -3.08 -6.43 0.54
C PHE A 329 -2.57 -6.56 -0.89
N CYS A 330 -2.52 -7.77 -1.43
CA CYS A 330 -2.01 -8.11 -2.76
C CYS A 330 -2.74 -9.36 -3.26
N SER A 331 -3.86 -9.16 -3.94
CA SER A 331 -4.71 -10.24 -4.43
C SER A 331 -4.02 -11.11 -5.49
N ASP A 332 -3.04 -10.56 -6.20
CA ASP A 332 -2.28 -11.25 -7.25
C ASP A 332 -1.54 -12.48 -6.73
N ASN A 333 -1.04 -12.42 -5.49
CA ASN A 333 -0.44 -13.59 -4.83
C ASN A 333 -1.40 -14.80 -4.78
N ILE A 334 -2.71 -14.56 -4.74
CA ILE A 334 -3.72 -15.60 -4.72
C ILE A 334 -4.16 -15.95 -6.14
N TRP A 335 -4.62 -14.96 -6.90
CA TRP A 335 -5.30 -15.23 -8.18
C TRP A 335 -4.36 -15.57 -9.32
N GLN A 336 -3.17 -14.98 -9.33
CA GLN A 336 -2.13 -15.27 -10.31
C GLN A 336 -1.06 -16.23 -9.75
N GLY A 337 -1.04 -16.45 -8.42
CA GLY A 337 -0.10 -17.32 -7.73
C GLY A 337 -0.70 -18.66 -7.32
N SER A 338 -1.08 -18.81 -6.05
CA SER A 338 -1.48 -20.09 -5.44
C SER A 338 -2.88 -20.59 -5.82
N GLY A 339 -3.67 -19.80 -6.55
CA GLY A 339 -5.01 -20.09 -7.04
C GLY A 339 -6.13 -19.98 -5.98
N ASN A 340 -5.84 -20.21 -4.71
CA ASN A 340 -6.79 -20.02 -3.62
C ASN A 340 -6.11 -19.79 -2.27
N ILE A 341 -6.86 -19.15 -1.36
CA ILE A 341 -6.36 -18.73 -0.05
C ILE A 341 -5.92 -19.91 0.84
N ALA A 342 -6.55 -21.08 0.70
CA ALA A 342 -6.21 -22.26 1.48
C ALA A 342 -4.89 -22.90 1.01
N ALA A 343 -4.59 -22.85 -0.28
CA ALA A 343 -3.28 -23.25 -0.82
C ALA A 343 -2.20 -22.29 -0.33
N TYR A 344 -2.43 -20.98 -0.47
CA TYR A 344 -1.51 -19.96 -0.03
C TYR A 344 -1.25 -20.00 1.49
N ALA A 345 -2.27 -20.27 2.30
CA ALA A 345 -2.11 -20.44 3.75
C ALA A 345 -1.13 -21.57 4.13
N ARG A 346 -1.12 -22.66 3.37
CA ARG A 346 -0.16 -23.76 3.56
C ARG A 346 1.28 -23.35 3.25
N GLU A 347 1.46 -22.47 2.25
CA GLU A 347 2.77 -21.91 1.90
C GLU A 347 3.28 -20.95 2.99
N LEU A 348 2.36 -20.21 3.63
CA LEU A 348 2.68 -19.29 4.71
C LEU A 348 3.04 -19.99 6.04
N ALA A 349 2.56 -21.22 6.24
CA ALA A 349 2.77 -21.94 7.49
C ALA A 349 4.27 -22.19 7.75
N GLY A 350 4.84 -21.50 8.74
CA GLY A 350 6.26 -21.55 9.07
C GLY A 350 7.18 -20.82 8.11
N SER A 351 6.65 -20.17 7.07
CA SER A 351 7.46 -19.43 6.11
C SER A 351 8.12 -18.21 6.76
N ARG A 352 9.44 -18.13 6.63
CA ARG A 352 10.25 -17.04 7.15
C ARG A 352 10.44 -15.89 6.15
N THR A 353 9.78 -15.98 5.01
CA THR A 353 9.80 -14.98 3.95
C THR A 353 8.41 -14.80 3.40
N TRP A 354 7.95 -13.55 3.30
CA TRP A 354 6.74 -13.18 2.57
C TRP A 354 7.14 -12.36 1.36
N GLN A 355 6.56 -12.70 0.23
CA GLN A 355 6.80 -12.01 -1.04
C GLN A 355 5.49 -11.55 -1.63
N PHE A 356 5.50 -10.37 -2.21
CA PHE A 356 4.35 -9.75 -2.87
C PHE A 356 4.77 -9.29 -4.25
N TRP A 357 3.89 -9.48 -5.20
CA TRP A 357 4.03 -9.01 -6.57
C TRP A 357 2.70 -8.35 -6.99
N PHE A 358 2.79 -7.15 -7.51
CA PHE A 358 1.65 -6.34 -7.93
C PHE A 358 1.67 -6.20 -9.46
N ASP A 359 0.59 -6.67 -10.14
CA ASP A 359 0.45 -6.61 -11.60
C ASP A 359 -0.20 -5.29 -12.07
#